data_39b4cd12e1ca8f44b992601131837e24
#
_entry.id   39b4cd12e1ca8f44b992601131837e24
#
_cell.length_a   1.000
_cell.length_b   1.000
_cell.length_c   1.000
_cell.angle_alpha   90.00
_cell.angle_beta   90.00
_cell.angle_gamma   90.00
#
_symmetry.space_group_name_H-M   'P 1'
#
loop_
_entity.id
_entity.type
_entity.pdbx_description
1 polymer ?
#
loop_
_entity_poly.entity_id
_entity_poly.type
_entity_poly.pdbx_seq_one_letter_code
_entity_poly.pdbx_strand_id
1 'polypeptide(L)'
;MAVDTIKQDQLEPPKVKLINDPRARALFFQILVLGSVLILGGIIVNNTMANLASQGIASGFGFLNTTAGFAIGYSPFVGYSEENTYGWALYVSMLNTLLVAFIGVIFATIIGFVMGIARLSQNWLIAKIALIYIEMMRNIPVLLQIFFWYFGVLRA
;
A
#
# COMPACT_ATOMS: atom_id res chain seq x y z
N MET A 1 68.52 -6.51 43.05
CA MET A 1 67.09 -6.87 42.73
C MET A 1 66.78 -6.25 41.38
N ALA A 2 66.98 -7.03 40.32
CA ALA A 2 66.64 -6.63 38.96
C ALA A 2 65.19 -7.03 38.70
N VAL A 3 64.39 -6.02 38.47
CA VAL A 3 63.00 -6.21 38.03
C VAL A 3 63.04 -6.39 36.51
N ASP A 4 62.85 -7.62 36.04
CA ASP A 4 62.71 -7.95 34.64
C ASP A 4 61.45 -7.25 34.10
N THR A 5 61.69 -6.20 33.33
CA THR A 5 60.68 -5.59 32.46
C THR A 5 60.37 -6.59 31.35
N ILE A 6 59.29 -7.36 31.55
CA ILE A 6 58.71 -8.15 30.47
C ILE A 6 58.26 -7.20 29.37
N LYS A 7 59.06 -7.16 28.28
CA LYS A 7 58.63 -6.57 27.00
C LYS A 7 57.32 -7.25 26.61
N GLN A 8 56.21 -6.54 26.74
CA GLN A 8 54.98 -6.90 26.07
C GLN A 8 55.26 -6.72 24.56
N ASP A 9 55.73 -7.80 23.98
CA ASP A 9 55.81 -7.93 22.53
C ASP A 9 54.36 -7.78 22.06
N GLN A 10 54.08 -6.67 21.40
CA GLN A 10 52.77 -6.40 20.83
C GLN A 10 52.56 -7.44 19.73
N LEU A 11 51.88 -8.51 20.05
CA LEU A 11 51.39 -9.49 19.09
C LEU A 11 50.45 -8.74 18.14
N GLU A 12 51.01 -8.30 17.00
CA GLU A 12 50.17 -7.86 15.89
C GLU A 12 49.15 -8.96 15.63
N PRO A 13 47.83 -8.62 15.61
CA PRO A 13 46.81 -9.61 15.35
C PRO A 13 47.11 -10.32 14.01
N PRO A 14 47.04 -11.63 13.94
CA PRO A 14 47.42 -12.37 12.74
C PRO A 14 46.65 -11.80 11.56
N LYS A 15 47.35 -11.44 10.48
CA LYS A 15 46.75 -10.98 9.23
C LYS A 15 45.80 -12.06 8.71
N VAL A 16 44.53 -11.96 9.04
CA VAL A 16 43.50 -12.87 8.57
C VAL A 16 43.40 -12.73 7.05
N LYS A 17 43.64 -13.81 6.31
CA LYS A 17 43.47 -13.79 4.86
C LYS A 17 42.05 -13.33 4.57
N LEU A 18 41.85 -12.44 3.60
CA LEU A 18 40.53 -11.84 3.24
C LEU A 18 39.41 -12.88 3.08
N ILE A 19 39.75 -14.09 2.67
CA ILE A 19 38.81 -15.22 2.54
C ILE A 19 38.28 -15.73 3.89
N ASN A 20 39.06 -15.57 4.97
CA ASN A 20 38.71 -16.01 6.31
C ASN A 20 38.16 -14.87 7.20
N ASP A 21 38.14 -13.66 6.70
CA ASP A 21 37.54 -12.52 7.41
C ASP A 21 36.00 -12.62 7.36
N PRO A 22 35.31 -12.75 8.51
CA PRO A 22 33.85 -12.82 8.57
C PRO A 22 33.17 -11.61 7.93
N ARG A 23 33.78 -10.42 8.02
CA ARG A 23 33.25 -9.17 7.45
C ARG A 23 33.36 -9.17 5.92
N ALA A 24 34.49 -9.60 5.38
CA ALA A 24 34.66 -9.71 3.93
C ALA A 24 33.72 -10.72 3.30
N ARG A 25 33.49 -11.85 3.96
CA ARG A 25 32.53 -12.87 3.53
C ARG A 25 31.08 -12.33 3.58
N ALA A 26 30.71 -11.65 4.66
CA ALA A 26 29.38 -11.04 4.79
C ALA A 26 29.12 -10.02 3.67
N LEU A 27 30.08 -9.13 3.41
CA LEU A 27 29.98 -8.17 2.31
C LEU A 27 29.88 -8.85 0.95
N PHE A 28 30.68 -9.88 0.70
CA PHE A 28 30.62 -10.63 -0.55
C PHE A 28 29.24 -11.23 -0.79
N PHE A 29 28.65 -11.90 0.21
CA PHE A 29 27.31 -12.47 0.09
C PHE A 29 26.24 -11.41 -0.03
N GLN A 30 26.35 -10.27 0.67
CA GLN A 30 25.41 -9.16 0.53
C GLN A 30 25.43 -8.58 -0.89
N ILE A 31 26.61 -8.34 -1.45
CA ILE A 31 26.76 -7.83 -2.83
C ILE A 31 26.22 -8.87 -3.83
N LEU A 32 26.51 -10.15 -3.62
CA LEU A 32 26.04 -11.22 -4.50
C LEU A 32 24.52 -11.33 -4.49
N VAL A 33 23.89 -11.30 -3.30
CA VAL A 33 22.42 -11.34 -3.16
C VAL A 33 21.80 -10.09 -3.77
N LEU A 34 22.31 -8.91 -3.44
CA LEU A 34 21.82 -7.65 -3.98
C LEU A 34 21.96 -7.61 -5.51
N GLY A 35 23.12 -8.01 -6.04
CA GLY A 35 23.35 -8.12 -7.47
C GLY A 35 22.41 -9.08 -8.15
N SER A 36 22.17 -10.26 -7.56
CA SER A 36 21.21 -11.23 -8.08
C SER A 36 19.78 -10.69 -8.12
N VAL A 37 19.35 -9.98 -7.07
CA VAL A 37 18.02 -9.36 -7.01
C VAL A 37 17.87 -8.28 -8.07
N LEU A 38 18.89 -7.44 -8.26
CA LEU A 38 18.89 -6.38 -9.28
C LEU A 38 18.87 -6.96 -10.71
N ILE A 39 19.66 -8.00 -10.96
CA ILE A 39 19.68 -8.66 -12.28
C ILE A 39 18.36 -9.33 -12.57
N LEU A 40 17.81 -10.10 -11.63
CA LEU A 40 16.49 -10.74 -11.77
C LEU A 40 15.39 -9.71 -11.97
N GLY A 41 15.40 -8.63 -11.18
CA GLY A 41 14.48 -7.51 -11.34
C GLY A 41 14.58 -6.89 -12.73
N GLY A 42 15.77 -6.64 -13.23
CA GLY A 42 16.01 -6.13 -14.57
C GLY A 42 15.49 -7.06 -15.68
N ILE A 43 15.73 -8.36 -15.54
CA ILE A 43 15.22 -9.36 -16.50
C ILE A 43 13.69 -9.38 -16.50
N ILE A 44 13.06 -9.38 -15.32
CA ILE A 44 11.59 -9.37 -15.19
C ILE A 44 11.00 -8.11 -15.85
N VAL A 45 11.54 -6.93 -15.54
CA VAL A 45 11.08 -5.67 -16.12
C VAL A 45 11.24 -5.68 -17.64
N ASN A 46 12.42 -6.08 -18.15
CA ASN A 46 12.68 -6.11 -19.59
C ASN A 46 11.75 -7.09 -20.32
N ASN A 47 11.57 -8.30 -19.78
CA ASN A 47 10.64 -9.28 -20.35
C ASN A 47 9.19 -8.79 -20.31
N THR A 48 8.78 -8.13 -19.23
CA THR A 48 7.44 -7.56 -19.11
C THR A 48 7.23 -6.47 -20.17
N MET A 49 8.17 -5.55 -20.31
CA MET A 49 8.10 -4.48 -21.32
C MET A 49 8.05 -5.05 -22.76
N ALA A 50 8.86 -6.06 -23.05
CA ALA A 50 8.86 -6.72 -24.35
C ALA A 50 7.52 -7.42 -24.64
N ASN A 51 6.97 -8.12 -23.64
CA ASN A 51 5.68 -8.80 -23.79
C ASN A 51 4.52 -7.80 -23.94
N LEU A 52 4.52 -6.70 -23.19
CA LEU A 52 3.52 -5.64 -23.35
C LEU A 52 3.58 -5.02 -24.74
N ALA A 53 4.79 -4.72 -25.22
CA ALA A 53 4.99 -4.18 -26.57
C ALA A 53 4.52 -5.14 -27.66
N SER A 54 4.80 -6.45 -27.52
CA SER A 54 4.36 -7.48 -28.49
C SER A 54 2.84 -7.67 -28.54
N GLN A 55 2.15 -7.37 -27.43
CA GLN A 55 0.68 -7.41 -27.33
C GLN A 55 0.02 -6.08 -27.72
N GLY A 56 0.79 -5.08 -28.17
CA GLY A 56 0.27 -3.76 -28.51
C GLY A 56 -0.19 -2.94 -27.30
N ILE A 57 0.18 -3.35 -26.09
CA ILE A 57 -0.15 -2.64 -24.86
C ILE A 57 0.88 -1.52 -24.67
N ALA A 58 0.41 -0.27 -24.73
CA ALA A 58 1.25 0.88 -24.49
C ALA A 58 1.84 0.85 -23.08
N SER A 59 3.17 0.75 -22.98
CA SER A 59 3.89 0.83 -21.72
C SER A 59 4.25 2.29 -21.42
N GLY A 60 4.09 2.68 -20.14
CA GLY A 60 4.36 4.05 -19.68
C GLY A 60 3.12 4.91 -19.53
N PHE A 61 3.33 6.19 -19.26
CA PHE A 61 2.26 7.16 -18.96
C PHE A 61 1.72 7.89 -20.18
N GLY A 62 2.15 7.53 -21.40
CA GLY A 62 1.71 8.19 -22.64
C GLY A 62 0.19 8.14 -22.86
N PHE A 63 -0.47 7.07 -22.39
CA PHE A 63 -1.92 6.92 -22.49
C PHE A 63 -2.70 8.03 -21.76
N LEU A 64 -2.11 8.68 -20.76
CA LEU A 64 -2.77 9.75 -20.01
C LEU A 64 -3.18 10.94 -20.90
N ASN A 65 -2.52 11.12 -22.03
CA ASN A 65 -2.81 12.19 -23.00
C ASN A 65 -3.78 11.74 -24.12
N THR A 66 -4.19 10.48 -24.13
CA THR A 66 -5.16 9.97 -25.11
C THR A 66 -6.58 10.15 -24.58
N THR A 67 -7.56 10.26 -25.51
CA THR A 67 -8.97 10.41 -25.17
C THR A 67 -9.49 9.20 -24.38
N ALA A 68 -10.22 9.45 -23.30
CA ALA A 68 -10.72 8.39 -22.42
C ALA A 68 -11.88 7.61 -23.04
N GLY A 69 -12.79 8.27 -23.74
CA GLY A 69 -13.88 7.63 -24.47
C GLY A 69 -14.99 7.02 -23.60
N PHE A 70 -15.04 7.35 -22.30
CA PHE A 70 -16.08 6.89 -21.38
C PHE A 70 -16.61 8.04 -20.52
N ALA A 71 -17.87 7.94 -20.10
CA ALA A 71 -18.49 8.93 -19.22
C ALA A 71 -18.19 8.67 -17.74
N ILE A 72 -18.00 9.75 -16.96
CA ILE A 72 -18.05 9.72 -15.50
C ILE A 72 -19.36 10.38 -15.08
N GLY A 73 -20.30 9.59 -14.52
CA GLY A 73 -21.66 10.03 -14.24
C GLY A 73 -21.78 11.13 -13.17
N TYR A 74 -20.72 11.37 -12.39
CA TYR A 74 -20.71 12.38 -11.33
C TYR A 74 -19.36 13.08 -11.26
N SER A 75 -19.36 14.38 -11.53
CA SER A 75 -18.17 15.23 -11.49
C SER A 75 -18.51 16.62 -10.95
N PRO A 76 -18.75 16.74 -9.62
CA PRO A 76 -19.31 17.97 -9.03
C PRO A 76 -18.33 19.16 -9.01
N PHE A 77 -17.03 18.90 -9.06
CA PHE A 77 -16.01 19.93 -8.93
C PHE A 77 -15.47 20.44 -10.26
N VAL A 78 -15.46 19.59 -11.28
CA VAL A 78 -14.88 19.90 -12.59
C VAL A 78 -15.71 19.25 -13.69
N GLY A 79 -15.89 19.99 -14.80
CA GLY A 79 -16.55 19.44 -15.97
C GLY A 79 -15.76 18.27 -16.58
N TYR A 80 -16.45 17.19 -16.88
CA TYR A 80 -15.90 16.04 -17.57
C TYR A 80 -16.79 15.64 -18.75
N SER A 81 -16.14 15.32 -19.87
CA SER A 81 -16.79 14.77 -21.06
C SER A 81 -16.00 13.57 -21.58
N GLU A 82 -16.61 12.77 -22.42
CA GLU A 82 -15.97 11.60 -23.04
C GLU A 82 -14.78 11.96 -23.95
N GLU A 83 -14.71 13.21 -24.39
CA GLU A 83 -13.61 13.75 -25.20
C GLU A 83 -12.36 14.07 -24.38
N ASN A 84 -12.49 14.13 -23.05
CA ASN A 84 -11.36 14.41 -22.17
C ASN A 84 -10.36 13.24 -22.14
N THR A 85 -9.13 13.57 -21.75
CA THR A 85 -8.05 12.60 -21.67
C THR A 85 -8.17 11.67 -20.44
N TYR A 86 -7.49 10.51 -20.49
CA TYR A 86 -7.36 9.65 -19.33
C TYR A 86 -6.75 10.36 -18.11
N GLY A 87 -5.81 11.28 -18.34
CA GLY A 87 -5.24 12.10 -17.25
C GLY A 87 -6.29 12.95 -16.56
N TRP A 88 -7.21 13.54 -17.34
CA TRP A 88 -8.33 14.31 -16.79
C TRP A 88 -9.33 13.40 -16.07
N ALA A 89 -9.64 12.24 -16.64
CA ALA A 89 -10.48 11.23 -15.99
C ALA A 89 -9.90 10.78 -14.63
N LEU A 90 -8.59 10.56 -14.57
CA LEU A 90 -7.88 10.23 -13.34
C LEU A 90 -8.02 11.35 -12.30
N TYR A 91 -7.83 12.59 -12.70
CA TYR A 91 -7.96 13.75 -11.81
C TYR A 91 -9.38 13.87 -11.23
N VAL A 92 -10.40 13.76 -12.09
CA VAL A 92 -11.82 13.79 -11.67
C VAL A 92 -12.12 12.62 -10.71
N SER A 93 -11.64 11.43 -11.02
CA SER A 93 -11.83 10.25 -10.17
C SER A 93 -11.14 10.40 -8.81
N MET A 94 -9.97 11.04 -8.77
CA MET A 94 -9.27 11.34 -7.53
C MET A 94 -10.06 12.34 -6.66
N LEU A 95 -10.61 13.39 -7.25
CA LEU A 95 -11.45 14.36 -6.53
C LEU A 95 -12.72 13.69 -5.98
N ASN A 96 -13.37 12.85 -6.78
CA ASN A 96 -14.55 12.11 -6.33
C ASN A 96 -14.20 11.15 -5.17
N THR A 97 -13.07 10.48 -5.25
CA THR A 97 -12.60 9.59 -4.17
C THR A 97 -12.33 10.39 -2.89
N LEU A 98 -11.69 11.55 -2.99
CA LEU A 98 -11.44 12.42 -1.84
C LEU A 98 -12.73 12.93 -1.22
N LEU A 99 -13.70 13.32 -2.05
CA LEU A 99 -15.03 13.76 -1.57
C LEU A 99 -15.72 12.65 -0.78
N VAL A 100 -15.81 11.46 -1.37
CA VAL A 100 -16.45 10.31 -0.71
C VAL A 100 -15.71 9.92 0.56
N ALA A 101 -14.38 9.91 0.52
CA ALA A 101 -13.56 9.62 1.69
C ALA A 101 -13.79 10.64 2.81
N PHE A 102 -13.81 11.93 2.49
CA PHE A 102 -14.03 13.00 3.47
C PHE A 102 -15.40 12.87 4.15
N ILE A 103 -16.45 12.73 3.35
CA ILE A 103 -17.82 12.53 3.85
C ILE A 103 -17.91 11.23 4.67
N GLY A 104 -17.35 10.15 4.14
CA GLY A 104 -17.34 8.84 4.79
C GLY A 104 -16.64 8.85 6.16
N VAL A 105 -15.49 9.52 6.26
CA VAL A 105 -14.76 9.64 7.53
C VAL A 105 -15.58 10.40 8.57
N ILE A 106 -16.25 11.48 8.19
CA ILE A 106 -17.09 12.25 9.12
C ILE A 106 -18.23 11.37 9.66
N PHE A 107 -18.99 10.74 8.78
CA PHE A 107 -20.11 9.89 9.20
C PHE A 107 -19.64 8.66 9.98
N ALA A 108 -18.58 8.01 9.55
CA ALA A 108 -17.99 6.87 10.27
C ALA A 108 -17.52 7.26 11.67
N THR A 109 -16.92 8.43 11.83
CA THR A 109 -16.47 8.94 13.14
C THR A 109 -17.66 9.20 14.06
N ILE A 110 -18.72 9.87 13.57
CA ILE A 110 -19.90 10.17 14.37
C ILE A 110 -20.58 8.87 14.80
N ILE A 111 -20.84 7.96 13.87
CA ILE A 111 -21.50 6.68 14.17
C ILE A 111 -20.66 5.84 15.11
N GLY A 112 -19.34 5.75 14.84
CA GLY A 112 -18.40 5.01 15.68
C GLY A 112 -18.34 5.54 17.10
N PHE A 113 -18.33 6.87 17.27
CA PHE A 113 -18.33 7.51 18.58
C PHE A 113 -19.63 7.24 19.35
N VAL A 114 -20.78 7.42 18.70
CA VAL A 114 -22.09 7.15 19.30
C VAL A 114 -22.21 5.69 19.71
N MET A 115 -21.83 4.76 18.83
CA MET A 115 -21.89 3.32 19.14
C MET A 115 -20.86 2.91 20.20
N GLY A 116 -19.71 3.56 20.24
CA GLY A 116 -18.70 3.36 21.28
C GLY A 116 -19.20 3.76 22.66
N ILE A 117 -19.84 4.93 22.78
CA ILE A 117 -20.45 5.38 24.02
C ILE A 117 -21.64 4.49 24.42
N ALA A 118 -22.51 4.15 23.46
CA ALA A 118 -23.65 3.29 23.69
C ALA A 118 -23.24 1.91 24.27
N ARG A 119 -22.12 1.36 23.79
CA ARG A 119 -21.56 0.09 24.29
C ARG A 119 -21.11 0.17 25.76
N LEU A 120 -20.66 1.35 26.20
CA LEU A 120 -20.21 1.59 27.58
C LEU A 120 -21.38 1.98 28.52
N SER A 121 -22.61 2.04 28.00
CA SER A 121 -23.79 2.40 28.79
C SER A 121 -24.04 1.41 29.92
N GLN A 122 -24.43 1.93 31.10
CA GLN A 122 -24.91 1.12 32.23
C GLN A 122 -26.26 0.45 31.93
N ASN A 123 -27.00 0.96 30.95
CA ASN A 123 -28.25 0.35 30.50
C ASN A 123 -27.95 -0.88 29.65
N TRP A 124 -28.32 -2.07 30.18
CA TRP A 124 -28.09 -3.36 29.51
C TRP A 124 -28.61 -3.40 28.09
N LEU A 125 -29.81 -2.85 27.84
CA LEU A 125 -30.45 -2.91 26.52
C LEU A 125 -29.66 -2.08 25.48
N ILE A 126 -29.23 -0.86 25.85
CA ILE A 126 -28.44 0.02 24.98
C ILE A 126 -27.10 -0.64 24.66
N ALA A 127 -26.41 -1.13 25.69
CA ALA A 127 -25.13 -1.81 25.51
C ALA A 127 -25.26 -3.05 24.64
N LYS A 128 -26.35 -3.82 24.77
CA LYS A 128 -26.59 -5.03 23.97
C LYS A 128 -26.86 -4.72 22.51
N ILE A 129 -27.68 -3.71 22.21
CA ILE A 129 -27.97 -3.27 20.84
C ILE A 129 -26.69 -2.77 20.16
N ALA A 130 -25.90 -1.93 20.85
CA ALA A 130 -24.64 -1.44 20.33
C ALA A 130 -23.65 -2.59 20.06
N LEU A 131 -23.56 -3.57 20.95
CA LEU A 131 -22.72 -4.75 20.77
C LEU A 131 -23.12 -5.53 19.51
N ILE A 132 -24.41 -5.85 19.34
CA ILE A 132 -24.91 -6.59 18.17
C ILE A 132 -24.58 -5.83 16.89
N TYR A 133 -24.82 -4.53 16.85
CA TYR A 133 -24.48 -3.70 15.69
C TYR A 133 -22.99 -3.76 15.35
N ILE A 134 -22.13 -3.56 16.34
CA ILE A 134 -20.67 -3.56 16.16
C ILE A 134 -20.20 -4.95 15.66
N GLU A 135 -20.68 -6.03 16.27
CA GLU A 135 -20.30 -7.37 15.86
C GLU A 135 -20.78 -7.71 14.44
N MET A 136 -22.00 -7.30 14.09
CA MET A 136 -22.54 -7.48 12.76
C MET A 136 -21.70 -6.75 11.71
N MET A 137 -21.36 -5.48 11.95
CA MET A 137 -20.53 -4.68 11.03
C MET A 137 -19.09 -5.21 10.92
N ARG A 138 -18.51 -5.76 11.99
CA ARG A 138 -17.16 -6.33 11.97
C ARG A 138 -17.09 -7.71 11.32
N ASN A 139 -18.13 -8.51 11.42
CA ASN A 139 -18.14 -9.89 10.92
C ASN A 139 -18.60 -10.00 9.46
N ILE A 140 -19.29 -8.99 8.94
CA ILE A 140 -19.68 -8.96 7.53
C ILE A 140 -18.55 -8.36 6.69
N PRO A 141 -18.04 -9.08 5.67
CA PRO A 141 -17.04 -8.52 4.76
C PRO A 141 -17.52 -7.22 4.10
N VAL A 142 -16.64 -6.22 4.01
CA VAL A 142 -16.98 -4.90 3.45
C VAL A 142 -17.57 -5.01 2.05
N LEU A 143 -17.07 -5.94 1.22
CA LEU A 143 -17.60 -6.18 -0.12
C LEU A 143 -19.07 -6.58 -0.12
N LEU A 144 -19.49 -7.45 0.83
CA LEU A 144 -20.89 -7.84 1.00
C LEU A 144 -21.76 -6.65 1.44
N GLN A 145 -21.24 -5.79 2.33
CA GLN A 145 -21.95 -4.58 2.74
C GLN A 145 -22.17 -3.64 1.55
N ILE A 146 -21.15 -3.44 0.71
CA ILE A 146 -21.26 -2.61 -0.49
C ILE A 146 -22.30 -3.20 -1.46
N PHE A 147 -22.27 -4.51 -1.72
CA PHE A 147 -23.26 -5.16 -2.58
C PHE A 147 -24.68 -5.05 -2.04
N PHE A 148 -24.88 -5.25 -0.74
CA PHE A 148 -26.19 -5.09 -0.11
C PHE A 148 -26.72 -3.67 -0.31
N TRP A 149 -25.92 -2.65 0.01
CA TRP A 149 -26.34 -1.26 -0.14
C TRP A 149 -26.57 -0.88 -1.59
N TYR A 150 -25.67 -1.29 -2.49
CA TYR A 150 -25.79 -0.94 -3.91
C TYR A 150 -26.96 -1.63 -4.59
N PHE A 151 -27.08 -2.96 -4.47
CA PHE A 151 -28.11 -3.72 -5.17
C PHE A 151 -29.41 -3.80 -4.40
N GLY A 152 -29.38 -3.86 -3.08
CA GLY A 152 -30.58 -4.04 -2.27
C GLY A 152 -31.28 -2.73 -1.90
N VAL A 153 -30.57 -1.59 -1.87
CA VAL A 153 -31.12 -0.31 -1.42
C VAL A 153 -31.12 0.74 -2.52
N LEU A 154 -29.96 0.94 -3.20
CA LEU A 154 -29.84 2.05 -4.17
C LEU A 154 -30.38 1.70 -5.55
N ARG A 155 -30.40 0.44 -5.92
CA ARG A 155 -30.86 -0.03 -7.24
C ARG A 155 -32.22 -0.75 -7.19
N ALA A 156 -32.78 -0.99 -6.00
CA ALA A 156 -34.15 -1.49 -5.83
C ALA A 156 -35.15 -0.37 -6.07
#